data_d6a44f0915235595337b2699729b833a
#
_entry.id   d6a44f0915235595337b2699729b833a
#
_cell.length_a   1.000
_cell.length_b   1.000
_cell.length_c   1.000
_cell.angle_alpha   90.00
_cell.angle_beta   90.00
_cell.angle_gamma   90.00
#
_symmetry.space_group_name_H-M   'P 1'
#
loop_
_entity.id
_entity.type
_entity.pdbx_description
1 polymer ?
#
loop_
_entity_poly.entity_id
_entity_poly.type
_entity_poly.pdbx_seq_one_letter_code
_entity_poly.pdbx_strand_id
1 'polypeptide(L)' 'MVDYTRINVSKDGKYLFATEQGHLSYEWDAKPVYELFKEKFPESEGYEVTVTKWEGRGHTPDWAK' A
#
# COMPACT_ATOMS: atom_id res chain seq x y z
N MET A 1 7.45 17.17 -9.64
CA MET A 1 6.63 16.38 -8.72
C MET A 1 6.95 14.91 -8.91
N VAL A 2 7.11 14.17 -7.84
CA VAL A 2 7.48 12.76 -7.91
C VAL A 2 6.24 11.92 -7.61
N ASP A 3 5.86 11.05 -8.57
CA ASP A 3 4.80 10.10 -8.35
C ASP A 3 5.37 8.91 -7.58
N TYR A 4 4.64 8.41 -6.61
CA TYR A 4 5.03 7.20 -5.92
C TYR A 4 3.77 6.50 -5.38
N THR A 5 3.93 5.20 -5.16
CA THR A 5 2.87 4.37 -4.60
C THR A 5 3.35 3.86 -3.26
N ARG A 6 2.51 3.99 -2.25
CA ARG A 6 2.84 3.57 -0.89
C ARG A 6 1.87 2.51 -0.43
N ILE A 7 2.40 1.43 0.10
CA ILE A 7 1.60 0.36 0.67
C ILE A 7 1.68 0.47 2.19
N ASN A 8 0.51 0.56 2.82
CA ASN A 8 0.39 0.79 4.25
C ASN A 8 -0.15 -0.46 4.92
N VAL A 9 0.40 -0.81 6.07
CA VAL A 9 -0.07 -1.96 6.85
C VAL A 9 -0.49 -1.48 8.23
N SER A 10 -1.72 -1.85 8.61
CA SER A 10 -2.28 -1.55 9.92
C SER A 10 -2.80 -2.83 10.55
N LYS A 11 -2.95 -2.83 11.85
CA LYS A 11 -3.56 -3.96 12.57
C LYS A 11 -4.49 -3.41 13.64
N ASP A 12 -5.74 -3.89 13.63
CA ASP A 12 -6.76 -3.49 14.60
C ASP A 12 -6.92 -1.97 14.72
N GLY A 13 -6.82 -1.28 13.59
CA GLY A 13 -6.95 0.16 13.53
C GLY A 13 -5.67 0.93 13.85
N LYS A 14 -4.58 0.24 14.13
CA LYS A 14 -3.30 0.90 14.43
C LYS A 14 -2.33 0.75 13.27
N TYR A 15 -1.80 1.88 12.82
CA TYR A 15 -0.76 1.89 11.80
C TYR A 15 0.50 1.21 12.32
N LEU A 16 1.06 0.31 11.51
CA LEU A 16 2.30 -0.40 11.84
C LEU A 16 3.47 0.13 11.04
N PHE A 17 3.39 0.02 9.71
CA PHE A 17 4.46 0.48 8.84
C PHE A 17 3.95 0.65 7.42
N ALA A 18 4.79 1.24 6.58
CA ALA A 18 4.51 1.40 5.15
C ALA A 18 5.82 1.32 4.38
N THR A 19 5.71 1.12 3.06
CA THR A 19 6.89 1.16 2.20
C THR A 19 7.46 2.58 2.16
N GLU A 20 8.76 2.69 1.96
CA GLU A 20 9.44 3.99 1.89
C GLU A 20 9.02 4.75 0.64
N GLN A 21 8.95 6.06 0.76
CA GLN A 21 8.68 6.93 -0.38
C GLN A 21 9.77 6.74 -1.44
N GLY A 22 9.37 6.58 -2.67
CA GLY A 22 10.30 6.41 -3.79
C GLY A 22 10.67 4.98 -4.12
N HIS A 23 10.39 4.02 -3.24
CA HIS A 23 10.69 2.62 -3.51
C HIS A 23 9.75 2.02 -4.57
N LEU A 24 8.51 2.47 -4.60
CA LEU A 24 7.50 1.97 -5.50
C LEU A 24 6.97 3.11 -6.37
N SER A 25 7.83 3.61 -7.27
CA SER A 25 7.48 4.74 -8.13
C SER A 25 6.42 4.41 -9.16
N TYR A 26 6.34 3.14 -9.56
CA TYR A 26 5.41 2.70 -10.60
C TYR A 26 4.37 1.74 -10.03
N GLU A 27 3.14 1.83 -10.54
CA GLU A 27 2.06 0.95 -10.10
C GLU A 27 2.36 -0.51 -10.33
N TRP A 28 3.00 -0.84 -11.45
CA TRP A 28 3.31 -2.25 -11.75
C TRP A 28 4.35 -2.83 -10.78
N ASP A 29 5.17 -1.98 -10.15
CA ASP A 29 6.09 -2.44 -9.12
C ASP A 29 5.37 -2.61 -7.78
N ALA A 30 4.35 -1.80 -7.53
CA ALA A 30 3.62 -1.83 -6.27
C ALA A 30 2.60 -2.98 -6.21
N LYS A 31 1.97 -3.31 -7.33
CA LYS A 31 0.92 -4.31 -7.36
C LYS A 31 1.35 -5.68 -6.84
N PRO A 32 2.50 -6.24 -7.28
CA PRO A 32 2.99 -7.50 -6.72
C PRO A 32 3.29 -7.42 -5.23
N VAL A 33 3.82 -6.29 -4.77
CA VAL A 33 4.12 -6.08 -3.35
C VAL A 33 2.84 -6.02 -2.54
N TYR A 34 1.81 -5.34 -3.06
CA TYR A 34 0.51 -5.28 -2.42
C TYR A 34 -0.09 -6.68 -2.24
N GLU A 35 -0.04 -7.49 -3.29
CA GLU A 35 -0.56 -8.86 -3.24
C GLU A 35 0.21 -9.70 -2.24
N LEU A 36 1.54 -9.56 -2.20
CA LEU A 36 2.38 -10.26 -1.24
C LEU A 36 2.03 -9.84 0.20
N PHE A 37 1.85 -8.54 0.44
CA PHE A 37 1.51 -8.04 1.76
C PHE A 37 0.14 -8.56 2.21
N LYS A 38 -0.83 -8.63 1.30
CA LYS A 38 -2.14 -9.18 1.64
C LYS A 38 -2.06 -10.65 2.04
N GLU A 39 -1.12 -11.38 1.46
CA GLU A 39 -0.89 -12.78 1.82
C GLU A 39 -0.18 -12.89 3.17
N LYS A 40 0.82 -12.04 3.42
CA LYS A 40 1.61 -12.08 4.67
C LYS A 40 0.88 -11.45 5.85
N PHE A 41 -0.01 -10.50 5.59
CA PHE A 41 -0.77 -9.78 6.61
C PHE A 41 -2.26 -9.95 6.32
N PRO A 42 -2.80 -11.14 6.59
CA PRO A 42 -4.18 -11.44 6.21
C PRO A 42 -5.21 -10.68 7.05
N GLU A 43 -6.28 -10.27 6.40
CA GLU A 43 -7.39 -9.58 7.05
C GLU A 43 -8.00 -10.43 8.17
N SER A 44 -7.99 -11.76 8.01
CA SER A 44 -8.51 -12.66 9.02
C SER A 44 -7.79 -12.57 10.37
N GLU A 45 -6.57 -12.03 10.39
CA GLU A 45 -5.81 -11.83 11.63
C GLU A 45 -5.86 -10.38 12.11
N GLY A 46 -6.74 -9.56 11.54
CA GLY A 46 -6.91 -8.18 11.95
C GLY A 46 -6.06 -7.17 11.19
N TYR A 47 -5.30 -7.61 10.20
CA TYR A 47 -4.47 -6.71 9.40
C TYR A 47 -5.30 -6.01 8.32
N GLU A 48 -4.88 -4.81 7.98
CA GLU A 48 -5.42 -4.07 6.85
C GLU A 48 -4.26 -3.57 6.00
N VAL A 49 -4.26 -3.93 4.73
CA VAL A 49 -3.26 -3.48 3.77
C VAL A 49 -3.94 -2.52 2.80
N THR A 50 -3.47 -1.30 2.74
CA THR A 50 -4.03 -0.27 1.86
C THR A 50 -2.95 0.29 0.97
N VAL A 51 -3.35 0.91 -0.13
CA VAL A 51 -2.43 1.51 -1.09
C VAL A 51 -2.82 2.96 -1.30
N THR A 52 -1.83 3.83 -1.26
CA THR A 52 -2.01 5.25 -1.57
C THR A 52 -1.07 5.62 -2.69
N LYS A 53 -1.61 6.13 -3.76
CA LYS A 53 -0.84 6.64 -4.90
C LYS A 53 -0.80 8.16 -4.81
N TRP A 54 0.39 8.72 -4.94
CA TRP A 54 0.59 10.17 -4.85
C TRP A 54 0.95 10.74 -6.22
N GLU A 55 0.04 11.56 -6.73
CA GLU A 55 0.22 12.30 -7.98
C GLU A 55 -0.18 13.76 -7.72
N GLY A 56 0.41 14.34 -6.65
CA GLY A 56 -0.04 15.65 -6.18
C GLY A 56 -1.12 15.54 -5.13
N ARG A 57 -1.89 14.45 -5.13
CA ARG A 57 -2.90 14.12 -4.13
C ARG A 57 -2.82 12.63 -3.82
N GLY A 58 -3.07 12.28 -2.57
CA GLY A 58 -3.17 10.88 -2.22
C GLY A 58 -4.51 10.30 -2.68
N HIS A 59 -4.50 9.12 -3.29
CA HIS A 59 -5.72 8.40 -3.63
C HIS A 59 -5.44 6.91 -3.69
N THR A 60 -6.50 6.09 -3.65
CA THR A 60 -6.39 4.64 -3.75
C THR A 60 -6.59 4.23 -5.19
N PRO A 61 -5.64 3.53 -5.81
CA PRO A 61 -5.82 3.04 -7.18
C PRO A 61 -6.92 1.99 -7.26
N ASP A 62 -7.53 1.85 -8.44
CA ASP A 62 -8.67 0.95 -8.63
C ASP A 62 -8.34 -0.51 -8.31
N TRP A 63 -7.12 -0.96 -8.63
CA TRP A 63 -6.72 -2.35 -8.38
C TRP A 63 -6.53 -2.66 -6.89
N ALA A 64 -6.55 -1.66 -6.03
CA ALA A 64 -6.39 -1.82 -4.58
C ALA A 64 -7.66 -1.47 -3.80
N LYS A 65 -8.76 -1.23 -4.49
CA LYS A 65 -10.05 -0.95 -3.84
C LYS A 65 -10.78 -2.20 -3.43
#